data_01f0609729ddea81d6a3be20ab7b2be7
#
_entry.id   01f0609729ddea81d6a3be20ab7b2be7
#
_cell.length_a   1.000
_cell.length_b   1.000
_cell.length_c   1.000
_cell.angle_alpha   90.00
_cell.angle_beta   90.00
_cell.angle_gamma   90.00
#
_symmetry.space_group_name_H-M   'P 1'
#
loop_
_entity.id
_entity.type
_entity.pdbx_description
1 polymer ?
#
loop_
_entity_poly.entity_id
_entity_poly.type
_entity_poly.pdbx_seq_one_letter_code
_entity_poly.pdbx_strand_id
1 'polypeptide(L)'
;VAMKNKKTLHLAIALAISSMPLFGVAEAARGSMYGGESVGDDVTIEASANAYPSLVGHAFGIYTNVTNSATVTSAGNRLTITTTGEAGDGIRSNPSGNSDWQNATGTINIGNDLTITVSGNSADGLNINGSTVLNIGDNATINTLYNGELKYSNGDTSDGAHAVRANFHATINIGDGLTAGTLG
;
A
#
# COMPACT_ATOMS: atom_id res chain seq x y z
N VAL A 1 -31.74 2.66 -56.95
CA VAL A 1 -30.77 3.57 -56.34
C VAL A 1 -31.00 3.51 -54.83
N ALA A 2 -30.33 2.66 -54.08
CA ALA A 2 -30.16 2.80 -52.63
C ALA A 2 -29.47 1.58 -52.01
N MET A 3 -28.17 1.44 -52.18
CA MET A 3 -27.40 0.47 -51.37
C MET A 3 -25.91 0.83 -51.31
N LYS A 4 -25.54 2.07 -51.05
CA LYS A 4 -24.12 2.42 -50.88
C LYS A 4 -23.75 2.98 -49.48
N ASN A 5 -24.71 3.17 -48.58
CA ASN A 5 -24.42 3.87 -47.28
C ASN A 5 -24.37 3.00 -46.05
N LYS A 6 -24.70 1.71 -46.07
CA LYS A 6 -24.70 0.87 -44.88
C LYS A 6 -23.28 0.46 -44.42
N LYS A 7 -22.32 0.29 -45.33
CA LYS A 7 -20.95 -0.11 -44.94
C LYS A 7 -20.13 1.02 -44.28
N THR A 8 -20.37 2.25 -44.70
CA THR A 8 -19.66 3.43 -44.18
C THR A 8 -20.09 3.77 -42.74
N LEU A 9 -21.38 3.55 -42.43
CA LEU A 9 -21.89 3.80 -41.08
C LEU A 9 -21.35 2.80 -40.04
N HIS A 10 -21.20 1.54 -40.42
CA HIS A 10 -20.63 0.54 -39.50
C HIS A 10 -19.14 0.75 -39.23
N LEU A 11 -18.37 1.21 -40.21
CA LEU A 11 -16.96 1.52 -40.01
C LEU A 11 -16.74 2.78 -39.13
N ALA A 12 -17.60 3.78 -39.28
CA ALA A 12 -17.53 4.98 -38.44
C ALA A 12 -17.88 4.70 -36.99
N ILE A 13 -18.84 3.82 -36.72
CA ILE A 13 -19.21 3.41 -35.34
C ILE A 13 -18.09 2.57 -34.71
N ALA A 14 -17.47 1.65 -35.45
CA ALA A 14 -16.35 0.84 -34.96
C ALA A 14 -15.12 1.72 -34.60
N LEU A 15 -14.84 2.74 -35.42
CA LEU A 15 -13.72 3.65 -35.18
C LEU A 15 -13.97 4.61 -34.01
N ALA A 16 -15.22 5.03 -33.81
CA ALA A 16 -15.60 5.88 -32.67
C ALA A 16 -15.53 5.14 -31.32
N ILE A 17 -15.81 3.83 -31.30
CA ILE A 17 -15.70 3.02 -30.10
C ILE A 17 -14.22 2.72 -29.77
N SER A 18 -13.36 2.57 -30.77
CA SER A 18 -11.93 2.32 -30.55
C SER A 18 -11.12 3.54 -30.11
N SER A 19 -11.70 4.75 -30.23
CA SER A 19 -11.07 6.01 -29.81
C SER A 19 -11.60 6.55 -28.47
N MET A 20 -12.56 5.89 -27.84
CA MET A 20 -12.91 6.23 -26.46
C MET A 20 -11.75 5.84 -25.57
N PRO A 21 -11.20 6.79 -24.77
CA PRO A 21 -10.25 6.40 -23.75
C PRO A 21 -10.94 5.35 -22.88
N LEU A 22 -10.33 4.21 -22.69
CA LEU A 22 -10.74 3.27 -21.66
C LEU A 22 -10.58 4.03 -20.35
N PHE A 23 -11.67 4.61 -19.86
CA PHE A 23 -11.69 5.07 -18.47
C PHE A 23 -11.43 3.82 -17.65
N GLY A 24 -10.25 3.77 -17.00
CA GLY A 24 -9.90 2.67 -16.12
C GLY A 24 -11.07 2.46 -15.17
N VAL A 25 -11.67 1.29 -15.23
CA VAL A 25 -12.66 0.90 -14.23
C VAL A 25 -11.87 0.84 -12.94
N ALA A 26 -12.19 1.67 -11.96
CA ALA A 26 -11.56 1.59 -10.66
C ALA A 26 -11.62 0.13 -10.19
N GLU A 27 -10.47 -0.45 -9.91
CA GLU A 27 -10.42 -1.82 -9.41
C GLU A 27 -11.17 -1.86 -8.09
N ALA A 28 -12.00 -2.88 -7.89
CA ALA A 28 -12.73 -3.04 -6.64
C ALA A 28 -11.74 -3.09 -5.46
N ALA A 29 -12.12 -2.52 -4.32
CA ALA A 29 -11.29 -2.56 -3.12
C ALA A 29 -10.86 -4.00 -2.82
N ARG A 30 -9.58 -4.19 -2.60
CA ARG A 30 -8.99 -5.48 -2.25
C ARG A 30 -8.52 -5.49 -0.80
N GLY A 31 -8.34 -6.66 -0.25
CA GLY A 31 -7.63 -6.85 1.02
C GLY A 31 -6.13 -6.60 0.90
N SER A 32 -5.40 -7.00 1.91
CA SER A 32 -3.94 -6.82 1.98
C SER A 32 -3.21 -7.32 0.74
N MET A 33 -2.12 -6.65 0.40
CA MET A 33 -1.17 -7.04 -0.64
C MET A 33 0.09 -7.62 0.00
N TYR A 34 0.65 -8.67 -0.60
CA TYR A 34 1.79 -9.39 -0.03
C TYR A 34 3.06 -9.26 -0.88
N GLY A 35 4.19 -9.62 -0.26
CA GLY A 35 5.50 -9.56 -0.92
C GLY A 35 5.55 -10.35 -2.23
N GLY A 36 6.05 -9.71 -3.28
CA GLY A 36 6.13 -10.27 -4.64
C GLY A 36 4.90 -10.02 -5.51
N GLU A 37 3.81 -9.45 -4.96
CA GLU A 37 2.64 -9.06 -5.76
C GLU A 37 2.87 -7.76 -6.52
N SER A 38 2.14 -7.62 -7.63
CA SER A 38 2.11 -6.39 -8.41
C SER A 38 0.67 -6.02 -8.77
N VAL A 39 0.33 -4.75 -8.64
CA VAL A 39 -0.96 -4.18 -9.01
C VAL A 39 -0.78 -2.93 -9.87
N GLY A 40 -1.80 -2.60 -10.66
CA GLY A 40 -1.80 -1.45 -11.56
C GLY A 40 -2.11 -0.13 -10.86
N ASP A 41 -2.57 0.83 -11.65
CA ASP A 41 -3.04 2.14 -11.20
C ASP A 41 -4.44 2.05 -10.58
N ASP A 42 -4.83 3.07 -9.78
CA ASP A 42 -6.17 3.25 -9.23
C ASP A 42 -6.64 2.13 -8.28
N VAL A 43 -5.71 1.47 -7.59
CA VAL A 43 -6.04 0.38 -6.67
C VAL A 43 -6.36 0.92 -5.28
N THR A 44 -7.40 0.35 -4.67
CA THR A 44 -7.75 0.59 -3.27
C THR A 44 -7.51 -0.68 -2.45
N ILE A 45 -6.75 -0.56 -1.36
CA ILE A 45 -6.52 -1.61 -0.38
C ILE A 45 -7.21 -1.23 0.92
N GLU A 46 -8.11 -2.10 1.38
CA GLU A 46 -8.78 -1.96 2.67
C GLU A 46 -8.47 -3.16 3.55
N ALA A 47 -7.73 -2.94 4.62
CA ALA A 47 -7.38 -4.00 5.57
C ALA A 47 -7.93 -3.67 6.96
N SER A 48 -8.59 -4.63 7.57
CA SER A 48 -9.10 -4.55 8.93
C SER A 48 -8.44 -5.60 9.83
N ALA A 49 -8.52 -5.41 11.14
CA ALA A 49 -8.06 -6.38 12.13
C ALA A 49 -8.56 -7.80 11.78
N ASN A 50 -7.65 -8.78 11.70
CA ASN A 50 -7.82 -10.18 11.33
C ASN A 50 -7.42 -10.54 9.89
N ALA A 51 -6.88 -9.65 9.10
CA ALA A 51 -6.36 -9.99 7.78
C ALA A 51 -5.18 -10.99 7.83
N TYR A 52 -4.53 -11.15 8.99
CA TYR A 52 -3.40 -12.06 9.18
C TYR A 52 -3.63 -12.99 10.38
N PRO A 53 -3.96 -14.29 10.16
CA PRO A 53 -4.34 -15.21 11.23
C PRO A 53 -3.27 -15.43 12.32
N SER A 54 -1.98 -15.22 12.00
CA SER A 54 -0.88 -15.39 12.95
C SER A 54 -0.59 -14.14 13.79
N LEU A 55 -1.18 -13.00 13.45
CA LEU A 55 -1.01 -11.73 14.12
C LEU A 55 -2.40 -11.16 14.46
N VAL A 56 -3.06 -11.79 15.43
CA VAL A 56 -4.43 -11.44 15.84
C VAL A 56 -4.50 -9.95 16.21
N GLY A 57 -5.42 -9.22 15.59
CA GLY A 57 -5.59 -7.79 15.79
C GLY A 57 -4.82 -6.88 14.84
N HIS A 58 -3.86 -7.42 14.06
CA HIS A 58 -3.06 -6.61 13.13
C HIS A 58 -3.71 -6.56 11.74
N ALA A 59 -3.64 -5.39 11.12
CA ALA A 59 -4.08 -5.17 9.74
C ALA A 59 -2.94 -4.51 8.96
N PHE A 60 -2.60 -5.02 7.79
CA PHE A 60 -1.56 -4.44 6.94
C PHE A 60 -2.12 -4.15 5.56
N GLY A 61 -1.86 -2.97 5.02
CA GLY A 61 -2.18 -2.65 3.64
C GLY A 61 -1.26 -3.43 2.70
N ILE A 62 0.04 -3.17 2.75
CA ILE A 62 1.06 -3.96 2.09
C ILE A 62 1.94 -4.61 3.15
N TYR A 63 2.07 -5.92 3.10
CA TYR A 63 2.91 -6.69 4.01
C TYR A 63 3.93 -7.51 3.24
N THR A 64 5.20 -7.19 3.41
CA THR A 64 6.28 -7.97 2.80
C THR A 64 7.05 -8.72 3.88
N ASN A 65 6.89 -10.03 3.93
CA ASN A 65 7.64 -10.94 4.80
C ASN A 65 8.84 -11.56 4.07
N VAL A 66 9.54 -10.75 3.27
CA VAL A 66 10.51 -11.25 2.30
C VAL A 66 11.91 -11.22 2.91
N THR A 67 12.62 -12.32 2.76
CA THR A 67 14.06 -12.46 3.08
C THR A 67 14.94 -12.59 1.83
N ASN A 68 14.34 -12.47 0.63
CA ASN A 68 15.04 -12.54 -0.65
C ASN A 68 15.12 -11.15 -1.28
N SER A 69 16.32 -10.62 -1.41
CA SER A 69 16.57 -9.28 -1.97
C SER A 69 16.12 -9.10 -3.43
N ALA A 70 15.93 -10.19 -4.17
CA ALA A 70 15.44 -10.15 -5.54
C ALA A 70 13.90 -9.99 -5.63
N THR A 71 13.18 -10.09 -4.52
CA THR A 71 11.73 -9.94 -4.51
C THR A 71 11.33 -8.47 -4.68
N VAL A 72 10.49 -8.21 -5.66
CA VAL A 72 9.94 -6.89 -5.94
C VAL A 72 8.43 -6.94 -5.76
N THR A 73 7.92 -6.03 -4.95
CA THR A 73 6.49 -5.75 -4.76
C THR A 73 6.19 -4.41 -5.41
N SER A 74 5.14 -4.28 -6.19
CA SER A 74 4.89 -3.01 -6.89
C SER A 74 3.42 -2.65 -6.97
N ALA A 75 3.14 -1.36 -6.89
CA ALA A 75 1.84 -0.78 -7.19
C ALA A 75 2.01 0.43 -8.12
N GLY A 76 1.03 0.65 -8.99
CA GLY A 76 0.99 1.77 -9.91
C GLY A 76 0.67 3.10 -9.19
N ASN A 77 0.20 4.08 -9.97
CA ASN A 77 -0.17 5.39 -9.45
C ASN A 77 -1.54 5.38 -8.75
N ARG A 78 -1.79 6.36 -7.90
CA ARG A 78 -3.07 6.56 -7.20
C ARG A 78 -3.49 5.37 -6.35
N LEU A 79 -2.49 4.75 -5.67
CA LEU A 79 -2.75 3.71 -4.68
C LEU A 79 -3.35 4.35 -3.42
N THR A 80 -4.49 3.83 -2.97
CA THR A 80 -5.10 4.19 -1.70
C THR A 80 -5.05 3.02 -0.74
N ILE A 81 -4.51 3.23 0.45
CA ILE A 81 -4.44 2.22 1.52
C ILE A 81 -5.19 2.74 2.74
N THR A 82 -6.15 1.96 3.23
CA THR A 82 -6.83 2.21 4.50
C THR A 82 -6.67 0.99 5.38
N THR A 83 -6.10 1.19 6.58
CA THR A 83 -5.99 0.12 7.58
C THR A 83 -6.70 0.52 8.86
N THR A 84 -7.40 -0.45 9.48
CA THR A 84 -8.11 -0.27 10.74
C THR A 84 -7.77 -1.44 11.67
N GLY A 85 -7.22 -1.15 12.84
CA GLY A 85 -6.86 -2.19 13.81
C GLY A 85 -5.62 -1.86 14.61
N GLU A 86 -5.47 -2.53 15.75
CA GLU A 86 -4.27 -2.37 16.60
C GLU A 86 -3.02 -2.82 15.83
N ALA A 87 -1.93 -2.07 15.96
CA ALA A 87 -0.66 -2.30 15.27
C ALA A 87 -0.81 -2.62 13.76
N GLY A 88 -1.81 -2.01 13.13
CA GLY A 88 -2.10 -2.20 11.70
C GLY A 88 -1.38 -1.16 10.86
N ASP A 89 -0.33 -1.55 10.14
CA ASP A 89 0.47 -0.62 9.35
C ASP A 89 -0.07 -0.44 7.93
N GLY A 90 0.16 0.72 7.35
CA GLY A 90 -0.15 0.95 5.94
C GLY A 90 0.75 0.11 5.05
N ILE A 91 2.07 0.28 5.16
CA ILE A 91 3.08 -0.57 4.49
C ILE A 91 4.06 -1.07 5.53
N ARG A 92 4.22 -2.38 5.61
CA ARG A 92 5.15 -3.02 6.54
C ARG A 92 6.06 -4.02 5.83
N SER A 93 7.36 -3.92 6.10
CA SER A 93 8.30 -4.98 5.81
C SER A 93 8.74 -5.65 7.10
N ASN A 94 8.47 -6.95 7.24
CA ASN A 94 8.87 -7.73 8.39
C ASN A 94 8.94 -9.21 8.01
N PRO A 95 10.08 -9.90 8.15
CA PRO A 95 10.10 -11.35 7.95
C PRO A 95 9.24 -12.03 9.01
N SER A 96 8.62 -13.12 8.64
CA SER A 96 7.74 -13.91 9.51
C SER A 96 8.47 -14.36 10.79
N GLY A 97 7.99 -13.87 11.94
CA GLY A 97 8.52 -14.26 13.25
C GLY A 97 9.12 -13.07 14.01
N ASN A 98 8.84 -13.01 15.28
CA ASN A 98 9.03 -11.85 16.17
C ASN A 98 10.47 -11.41 16.46
N SER A 99 11.50 -11.94 15.82
CA SER A 99 12.89 -11.64 16.19
C SER A 99 13.81 -11.21 15.05
N ASP A 100 13.40 -11.34 13.79
CA ASP A 100 14.33 -11.19 12.66
C ASP A 100 14.04 -9.97 11.75
N TRP A 101 13.53 -8.88 12.31
CA TRP A 101 13.23 -7.65 11.58
C TRP A 101 14.42 -7.12 10.78
N GLN A 102 15.62 -7.32 11.29
CA GLN A 102 16.86 -6.96 10.62
C GLN A 102 17.12 -7.74 9.32
N ASN A 103 16.47 -8.89 9.15
CA ASN A 103 16.61 -9.74 7.96
C ASN A 103 15.56 -9.46 6.87
N ALA A 104 14.64 -8.52 7.10
CA ALA A 104 13.74 -8.05 6.05
C ALA A 104 14.56 -7.49 4.88
N THR A 105 14.19 -7.83 3.66
CA THR A 105 14.87 -7.36 2.45
C THR A 105 13.87 -7.30 1.30
N GLY A 106 14.33 -6.91 0.11
CA GLY A 106 13.48 -6.77 -1.07
C GLY A 106 13.23 -5.31 -1.42
N THR A 107 12.47 -5.12 -2.48
CA THR A 107 12.13 -3.79 -2.98
C THR A 107 10.63 -3.63 -3.08
N ILE A 108 10.12 -2.49 -2.63
CA ILE A 108 8.73 -2.08 -2.77
C ILE A 108 8.73 -0.82 -3.64
N ASN A 109 8.03 -0.85 -4.77
CA ASN A 109 7.89 0.28 -5.67
C ASN A 109 6.43 0.73 -5.73
N ILE A 110 6.16 1.96 -5.40
CA ILE A 110 4.85 2.59 -5.46
C ILE A 110 4.94 3.79 -6.41
N GLY A 111 3.96 3.93 -7.29
CA GLY A 111 3.86 5.07 -8.20
C GLY A 111 3.52 6.38 -7.50
N ASN A 112 3.07 7.37 -8.26
CA ASN A 112 2.69 8.68 -7.76
C ASN A 112 1.32 8.67 -7.06
N ASP A 113 1.04 9.72 -6.30
CA ASP A 113 -0.26 9.98 -5.66
C ASP A 113 -0.68 8.89 -4.67
N LEU A 114 0.27 8.38 -3.88
CA LEU A 114 0.00 7.44 -2.80
C LEU A 114 -0.81 8.13 -1.69
N THR A 115 -1.89 7.48 -1.25
CA THR A 115 -2.62 7.89 -0.05
C THR A 115 -2.67 6.74 0.95
N ILE A 116 -2.17 6.96 2.17
CA ILE A 116 -2.26 6.02 3.28
C ILE A 116 -3.04 6.67 4.41
N THR A 117 -4.05 5.97 4.91
CA THR A 117 -4.79 6.31 6.12
C THR A 117 -4.79 5.13 7.05
N VAL A 118 -4.22 5.30 8.22
CA VAL A 118 -4.10 4.26 9.24
C VAL A 118 -4.84 4.69 10.49
N SER A 119 -5.66 3.81 11.05
CA SER A 119 -6.37 4.05 12.31
C SER A 119 -6.21 2.86 13.24
N GLY A 120 -5.61 3.11 14.40
CA GLY A 120 -5.38 2.08 15.42
C GLY A 120 -4.26 2.45 16.37
N ASN A 121 -4.27 1.84 17.55
CA ASN A 121 -3.19 2.02 18.51
C ASN A 121 -1.89 1.45 17.94
N SER A 122 -0.79 2.19 18.04
CA SER A 122 0.54 1.76 17.61
C SER A 122 0.61 1.30 16.14
N ALA A 123 -0.20 1.89 15.28
CA ALA A 123 -0.26 1.56 13.87
C ALA A 123 0.53 2.59 13.06
N ASP A 124 1.51 2.15 12.30
CA ASP A 124 2.40 3.02 11.53
C ASP A 124 1.89 3.22 10.08
N GLY A 125 2.05 4.41 9.52
CA GLY A 125 1.80 4.63 8.09
C GLY A 125 2.76 3.79 7.25
N LEU A 126 4.06 3.98 7.49
CA LEU A 126 5.15 3.17 6.94
C LEU A 126 5.97 2.58 8.08
N ASN A 127 6.21 1.28 8.07
CA ASN A 127 7.07 0.56 9.02
C ASN A 127 8.04 -0.35 8.25
N ILE A 128 9.14 0.24 7.83
CA ILE A 128 10.10 -0.41 6.94
C ILE A 128 11.32 -0.85 7.72
N ASN A 129 11.65 -2.13 7.62
CA ASN A 129 12.66 -2.79 8.43
C ASN A 129 13.74 -3.47 7.58
N GLY A 130 14.87 -3.79 8.22
CA GLY A 130 15.96 -4.55 7.64
C GLY A 130 16.67 -3.80 6.53
N SER A 131 16.98 -4.47 5.43
CA SER A 131 17.57 -3.91 4.22
C SER A 131 16.55 -3.74 3.10
N THR A 132 15.28 -3.54 3.48
CA THR A 132 14.20 -3.27 2.51
C THR A 132 14.36 -1.88 1.91
N VAL A 133 14.16 -1.77 0.61
CA VAL A 133 14.11 -0.49 -0.11
C VAL A 133 12.66 -0.21 -0.48
N LEU A 134 12.12 0.92 -0.02
CA LEU A 134 10.81 1.43 -0.41
C LEU A 134 11.01 2.66 -1.29
N ASN A 135 10.50 2.62 -2.50
CA ASN A 135 10.46 3.74 -3.43
C ASN A 135 9.02 4.18 -3.63
N ILE A 136 8.73 5.44 -3.41
CA ILE A 136 7.43 6.07 -3.61
C ILE A 136 7.64 7.24 -4.57
N GLY A 137 6.76 7.38 -5.56
CA GLY A 137 6.76 8.52 -6.47
C GLY A 137 6.34 9.83 -5.80
N ASP A 138 5.90 10.79 -6.59
CA ASP A 138 5.52 12.12 -6.12
C ASP A 138 4.14 12.14 -5.44
N ASN A 139 3.88 13.19 -4.62
CA ASN A 139 2.60 13.50 -3.98
C ASN A 139 2.09 12.42 -3.01
N ALA A 140 2.96 11.89 -2.17
CA ALA A 140 2.54 10.94 -1.14
C ALA A 140 1.85 11.64 0.05
N THR A 141 0.71 11.09 0.48
CA THR A 141 0.00 11.50 1.69
C THR A 141 -0.09 10.33 2.66
N ILE A 142 0.43 10.50 3.87
CA ILE A 142 0.51 9.44 4.88
C ILE A 142 -0.05 9.98 6.20
N ASN A 143 -1.20 9.47 6.62
CA ASN A 143 -1.90 9.90 7.83
C ASN A 143 -2.06 8.73 8.79
N THR A 144 -1.65 8.94 10.04
CA THR A 144 -2.02 8.10 11.18
C THR A 144 -3.02 8.86 12.04
N LEU A 145 -4.22 8.31 12.19
CA LEU A 145 -5.35 9.01 12.81
C LEU A 145 -5.45 8.79 14.33
N TYR A 146 -4.61 7.96 14.90
CA TYR A 146 -4.64 7.66 16.33
C TYR A 146 -3.22 7.42 16.86
N ASN A 147 -2.88 8.09 17.93
CA ASN A 147 -1.57 8.02 18.58
C ASN A 147 -1.67 7.37 19.97
N GLY A 148 -2.38 6.26 20.08
CA GLY A 148 -2.48 5.49 21.31
C GLY A 148 -1.30 4.52 21.46
N GLU A 149 -0.94 4.24 22.69
CA GLU A 149 -0.01 3.17 23.05
C GLU A 149 -0.74 1.83 23.18
N LEU A 150 -0.13 0.75 22.72
CA LEU A 150 -0.54 -0.60 23.09
C LEU A 150 0.14 -0.99 24.40
N LYS A 151 -0.63 -1.50 25.34
CA LYS A 151 -0.10 -2.14 26.54
C LYS A 151 -0.08 -3.65 26.33
N TYR A 152 1.10 -4.22 26.37
CA TYR A 152 1.27 -5.66 26.31
C TYR A 152 0.95 -6.32 27.64
N SER A 153 0.63 -7.61 27.61
CA SER A 153 0.30 -8.39 28.82
C SER A 153 1.45 -8.50 29.85
N ASN A 154 2.69 -8.27 29.42
CA ASN A 154 3.87 -8.21 30.29
C ASN A 154 4.10 -6.83 30.96
N GLY A 155 3.22 -5.86 30.69
CA GLY A 155 3.33 -4.49 31.23
C GLY A 155 4.13 -3.52 30.38
N ASP A 156 4.77 -3.97 29.31
CA ASP A 156 5.45 -3.09 28.36
C ASP A 156 4.44 -2.29 27.53
N THR A 157 4.86 -1.14 27.04
CA THR A 157 4.08 -0.30 26.10
C THR A 157 4.78 -0.25 24.75
N SER A 158 3.99 -0.08 23.68
CA SER A 158 4.54 0.23 22.37
C SER A 158 5.04 1.68 22.30
N ASP A 159 5.83 1.98 21.28
CA ASP A 159 6.41 3.32 21.04
C ASP A 159 5.40 4.32 20.43
N GLY A 160 4.12 3.99 20.37
CA GLY A 160 3.10 4.82 19.72
C GLY A 160 3.02 4.59 18.20
N ALA A 161 2.28 5.46 17.53
CA ALA A 161 2.07 5.42 16.09
C ALA A 161 2.94 6.46 15.36
N HIS A 162 3.49 6.08 14.21
CA HIS A 162 4.33 6.96 13.39
C HIS A 162 3.78 7.07 11.97
N ALA A 163 3.84 8.25 11.38
CA ALA A 163 3.54 8.36 9.96
C ALA A 163 4.61 7.62 9.11
N VAL A 164 5.88 7.77 9.47
CA VAL A 164 7.00 7.11 8.79
C VAL A 164 7.99 6.57 9.82
N ARG A 165 8.29 5.29 9.75
CA ARG A 165 9.27 4.59 10.57
C ARG A 165 10.20 3.75 9.71
N ALA A 166 11.50 3.95 9.86
CA ALA A 166 12.53 3.16 9.21
C ALA A 166 13.48 2.59 10.29
N ASN A 167 13.70 1.29 10.27
CA ASN A 167 14.53 0.62 11.26
C ASN A 167 15.66 -0.17 10.60
N PHE A 168 16.75 -0.34 11.32
CA PHE A 168 17.97 -1.04 10.87
C PHE A 168 18.60 -0.35 9.65
N HIS A 169 18.66 -1.00 8.49
CA HIS A 169 19.27 -0.49 7.26
C HIS A 169 18.20 -0.19 6.18
N ALA A 170 16.94 0.01 6.60
CA ALA A 170 15.86 0.33 5.68
C ALA A 170 16.13 1.64 4.93
N THR A 171 15.78 1.66 3.65
CA THR A 171 15.86 2.85 2.81
C THR A 171 14.46 3.23 2.34
N ILE A 172 14.05 4.46 2.57
CA ILE A 172 12.79 5.01 2.08
C ILE A 172 13.10 6.20 1.18
N ASN A 173 12.80 6.07 -0.10
CA ASN A 173 12.90 7.13 -1.09
C ASN A 173 11.48 7.60 -1.44
N ILE A 174 11.24 8.88 -1.29
CA ILE A 174 9.95 9.50 -1.63
C ILE A 174 10.24 10.68 -2.56
N GLY A 175 9.49 10.77 -3.64
CA GLY A 175 9.56 11.89 -4.56
C GLY A 175 9.09 13.21 -3.93
N ASP A 176 8.78 14.19 -4.75
CA ASP A 176 8.36 15.52 -4.29
C ASP A 176 6.92 15.47 -3.71
N GLY A 177 6.60 16.39 -2.82
CA GLY A 177 5.23 16.61 -2.33
C GLY A 177 4.77 15.64 -1.23
N LEU A 178 5.69 15.18 -0.35
CA LEU A 178 5.30 14.38 0.82
C LEU A 178 4.51 15.21 1.83
N THR A 179 3.32 14.70 2.21
CA THR A 179 2.57 15.12 3.38
C THR A 179 2.48 13.94 4.35
N ALA A 180 3.03 14.07 5.54
CA ALA A 180 3.01 12.99 6.54
C ALA A 180 2.67 13.57 7.92
N GLY A 181 1.79 12.90 8.66
CA GLY A 181 1.38 13.35 9.98
C GLY A 181 0.70 12.30 10.81
N THR A 182 0.79 12.51 12.12
CA THR A 182 0.02 11.79 13.14
C THR A 182 -1.03 12.75 13.69
N LEU A 183 -2.29 12.38 13.59
CA LEU A 183 -3.43 13.14 14.10
C LEU A 183 -3.99 12.38 15.30
N GLY A 184 -3.67 12.83 16.51
CA GLY A 184 -4.15 12.29 17.78
C GLY A 184 -5.09 13.25 18.49
#